data_48cc9e74e84a279b797fd099d5a86f55
#
_entry.id   48cc9e74e84a279b797fd099d5a86f55
#
_cell.length_a   1.000
_cell.length_b   1.000
_cell.length_c   1.000
_cell.angle_alpha   90.00
_cell.angle_beta   90.00
_cell.angle_gamma   90.00
#
_symmetry.space_group_name_H-M   'P 1'
#
loop_
_entity.id
_entity.type
_entity.pdbx_description
1 polymer ?
#
loop_
_entity_poly.entity_id
_entity_poly.type
_entity_poly.pdbx_seq_one_letter_code
_entity_poly.pdbx_strand_id
1 'polypeptide(L)'
;MELKIAVLAGDGIGPEISAEGVKVMKAVCSKFGHQVTFTEALCGAAAIDAVGNPFPEETLKACQDADAVLFSAVGDPRFDNNPNAKVRPEQGLLAMRKQLGLFANIRPVQTFDCLIHKSPLKDELVRGADFVCIRELTGGMYFGEKKEGDDYAYDTNAYSRHEVERILKVAFEYAQRRRKHLTVVDKANVLASSRLWRKVAQEMAPQYPDVQTDYMYVDNASMRMIQDPKSFDVMVTENTFGDILTDEGSCISGSMGLLPSASTGESTPVFEPIHGSWPQAKGLNIANPLAQILSVAMLFEYFNLKEEGTLIRRAVDASLEANVRTPEIQVAGGEKYGTKEVGQWITDFILQS
;
A
#
# COMPACT_ATOMS: atom_id res chain seq x y z
N MET A 1 10.70 -11.43 20.11
CA MET A 1 9.61 -10.44 20.27
C MET A 1 8.29 -11.20 20.29
N GLU A 2 7.27 -10.68 20.95
CA GLU A 2 5.89 -11.16 20.84
C GLU A 2 5.10 -10.16 19.99
N LEU A 3 4.35 -10.66 19.00
CA LEU A 3 3.57 -9.85 18.07
C LEU A 3 2.11 -10.32 18.06
N LYS A 4 1.18 -9.38 18.20
CA LYS A 4 -0.26 -9.60 18.06
C LYS A 4 -0.71 -8.97 16.76
N ILE A 5 -1.25 -9.76 15.84
CA ILE A 5 -1.63 -9.32 14.50
C ILE A 5 -3.13 -9.53 14.31
N ALA A 6 -3.84 -8.45 14.02
CA ALA A 6 -5.20 -8.54 13.50
C ALA A 6 -5.14 -8.86 12.00
N VAL A 7 -5.84 -9.90 11.56
CA VAL A 7 -5.88 -10.32 10.17
C VAL A 7 -7.25 -10.01 9.58
N LEU A 8 -7.27 -9.09 8.63
CA LEU A 8 -8.47 -8.69 7.90
C LEU A 8 -8.35 -9.17 6.45
N ALA A 9 -8.76 -10.40 6.20
CA ALA A 9 -8.66 -11.01 4.87
C ALA A 9 -9.54 -10.32 3.81
N GLY A 10 -10.71 -9.82 4.22
CA GLY A 10 -11.62 -9.05 3.36
C GLY A 10 -12.29 -9.89 2.27
N ASP A 11 -12.30 -9.35 1.03
CA ASP A 11 -13.12 -9.81 -0.07
C ASP A 11 -12.28 -10.42 -1.22
N GLY A 12 -12.96 -11.08 -2.15
CA GLY A 12 -12.39 -11.56 -3.41
C GLY A 12 -11.19 -12.49 -3.21
N ILE A 13 -10.03 -12.10 -3.74
CA ILE A 13 -8.75 -12.83 -3.58
C ILE A 13 -8.11 -12.63 -2.19
N GLY A 14 -8.63 -11.69 -1.39
CA GLY A 14 -8.07 -11.34 -0.08
C GLY A 14 -7.80 -12.54 0.82
N PRO A 15 -8.73 -13.47 1.04
CA PRO A 15 -8.50 -14.67 1.86
C PRO A 15 -7.35 -15.56 1.36
N GLU A 16 -7.18 -15.68 0.04
CA GLU A 16 -6.12 -16.52 -0.55
C GLU A 16 -4.74 -15.92 -0.32
N ILE A 17 -4.57 -14.62 -0.63
CA ILE A 17 -3.27 -13.95 -0.46
C ILE A 17 -2.93 -13.72 1.02
N SER A 18 -3.94 -13.45 1.86
CA SER A 18 -3.79 -13.32 3.32
C SER A 18 -3.23 -14.60 3.94
N ALA A 19 -3.72 -15.76 3.54
CA ALA A 19 -3.24 -17.05 4.02
C ALA A 19 -1.73 -17.23 3.72
N GLU A 20 -1.25 -16.79 2.56
CA GLU A 20 0.17 -16.87 2.22
C GLU A 20 1.00 -15.85 3.01
N GLY A 21 0.51 -14.64 3.22
CA GLY A 21 1.16 -13.65 4.10
C GLY A 21 1.31 -14.16 5.54
N VAL A 22 0.25 -14.72 6.10
CA VAL A 22 0.25 -15.33 7.45
C VAL A 22 1.23 -16.51 7.53
N LYS A 23 1.28 -17.36 6.49
CA LYS A 23 2.21 -18.48 6.40
C LYS A 23 3.67 -18.03 6.43
N VAL A 24 4.01 -17.03 5.61
CA VAL A 24 5.35 -16.43 5.56
C VAL A 24 5.71 -15.80 6.91
N MET A 25 4.79 -15.05 7.53
CA MET A 25 5.03 -14.44 8.85
C MET A 25 5.33 -15.50 9.92
N LYS A 26 4.58 -16.60 9.93
CA LYS A 26 4.83 -17.73 10.85
C LYS A 26 6.21 -18.35 10.65
N ALA A 27 6.64 -18.53 9.39
CA ALA A 27 7.95 -19.09 9.05
C ALA A 27 9.09 -18.18 9.55
N VAL A 28 8.99 -16.87 9.31
CA VAL A 28 9.97 -15.89 9.79
C VAL A 28 10.01 -15.88 11.31
N CYS A 29 8.86 -15.78 11.98
CA CYS A 29 8.80 -15.80 13.44
C CYS A 29 9.41 -17.07 14.03
N SER A 30 9.13 -18.23 13.43
CA SER A 30 9.73 -19.51 13.87
C SER A 30 11.25 -19.49 13.73
N LYS A 31 11.77 -18.99 12.60
CA LYS A 31 13.20 -18.94 12.32
C LYS A 31 13.97 -18.01 13.27
N PHE A 32 13.41 -16.84 13.57
CA PHE A 32 14.07 -15.84 14.43
C PHE A 32 13.69 -15.95 15.92
N GLY A 33 12.88 -16.94 16.29
CA GLY A 33 12.48 -17.16 17.69
C GLY A 33 11.48 -16.12 18.21
N HIS A 34 10.67 -15.53 17.33
CA HIS A 34 9.58 -14.65 17.72
C HIS A 34 8.30 -15.44 17.97
N GLN A 35 7.42 -14.90 18.81
CA GLN A 35 6.07 -15.41 19.00
C GLN A 35 5.09 -14.51 18.26
N VAL A 36 4.12 -15.10 17.57
CA VAL A 36 3.08 -14.36 16.88
C VAL A 36 1.72 -14.97 17.14
N THR A 37 0.75 -14.12 17.47
CA THR A 37 -0.65 -14.50 17.62
C THR A 37 -1.49 -13.75 16.57
N PHE A 38 -2.49 -14.43 16.03
CA PHE A 38 -3.37 -13.88 15.02
C PHE A 38 -4.80 -13.82 15.52
N THR A 39 -5.44 -12.67 15.33
CA THR A 39 -6.87 -12.46 15.57
C THR A 39 -7.53 -12.15 14.23
N GLU A 40 -8.34 -13.07 13.71
CA GLU A 40 -9.10 -12.85 12.49
C GLU A 40 -10.35 -12.01 12.77
N ALA A 41 -10.64 -11.04 11.90
CA ALA A 41 -11.83 -10.22 12.00
C ALA A 41 -12.41 -9.90 10.61
N LEU A 42 -13.73 -9.68 10.53
CA LEU A 42 -14.44 -9.43 9.30
C LEU A 42 -14.33 -7.97 8.87
N CYS A 43 -14.15 -7.74 7.56
CA CYS A 43 -14.24 -6.41 6.95
C CYS A 43 -14.78 -6.50 5.53
N GLY A 44 -15.19 -5.36 4.95
CA GLY A 44 -15.67 -5.27 3.59
C GLY A 44 -17.03 -5.93 3.35
N ALA A 45 -17.21 -6.52 2.18
CA ALA A 45 -18.45 -7.20 1.79
C ALA A 45 -18.74 -8.42 2.68
N ALA A 46 -17.69 -9.14 3.11
CA ALA A 46 -17.85 -10.27 4.03
C ALA A 46 -18.48 -9.83 5.36
N ALA A 47 -18.10 -8.66 5.88
CA ALA A 47 -18.69 -8.11 7.09
C ALA A 47 -20.12 -7.59 6.86
N ILE A 48 -20.39 -6.96 5.69
CA ILE A 48 -21.73 -6.53 5.33
C ILE A 48 -22.69 -7.74 5.26
N ASP A 49 -22.25 -8.82 4.62
CA ASP A 49 -23.05 -10.04 4.50
C ASP A 49 -23.35 -10.68 5.87
N ALA A 50 -22.40 -10.63 6.81
CA ALA A 50 -22.53 -11.22 8.13
C ALA A 50 -23.37 -10.35 9.11
N VAL A 51 -23.12 -9.05 9.16
CA VAL A 51 -23.67 -8.15 10.20
C VAL A 51 -24.21 -6.82 9.67
N GLY A 52 -24.22 -6.59 8.35
CA GLY A 52 -24.75 -5.36 7.75
C GLY A 52 -23.84 -4.13 7.86
N ASN A 53 -22.62 -4.29 8.35
CA ASN A 53 -21.66 -3.20 8.56
C ASN A 53 -20.29 -3.59 7.96
N PRO A 54 -19.67 -2.78 7.07
CA PRO A 54 -18.40 -3.10 6.46
C PRO A 54 -17.18 -3.07 7.40
N PHE A 55 -17.32 -2.44 8.58
CA PHE A 55 -16.28 -2.39 9.62
C PHE A 55 -16.95 -2.41 11.01
N PRO A 56 -17.28 -3.62 11.53
CA PRO A 56 -17.94 -3.79 12.82
C PRO A 56 -17.08 -3.30 13.99
N GLU A 57 -17.72 -3.00 15.12
CA GLU A 57 -17.03 -2.57 16.34
C GLU A 57 -16.05 -3.64 16.87
N GLU A 58 -16.42 -4.92 16.75
CA GLU A 58 -15.55 -6.04 17.11
C GLU A 58 -14.26 -6.06 16.26
N THR A 59 -14.36 -5.70 14.97
CA THR A 59 -13.19 -5.58 14.08
C THR A 59 -12.32 -4.41 14.49
N LEU A 60 -12.92 -3.25 14.80
CA LEU A 60 -12.17 -2.10 15.31
C LEU A 60 -11.41 -2.48 16.59
N LYS A 61 -12.08 -3.16 17.53
CA LYS A 61 -11.46 -3.60 18.77
C LYS A 61 -10.30 -4.57 18.50
N ALA A 62 -10.49 -5.54 17.61
CA ALA A 62 -9.42 -6.46 17.24
C ALA A 62 -8.20 -5.72 16.67
N CYS A 63 -8.42 -4.67 15.86
CA CYS A 63 -7.33 -3.82 15.35
C CYS A 63 -6.65 -3.03 16.48
N GLN A 64 -7.41 -2.46 17.41
CA GLN A 64 -6.86 -1.66 18.51
C GLN A 64 -6.09 -2.50 19.55
N ASP A 65 -6.48 -3.74 19.76
CA ASP A 65 -5.83 -4.69 20.69
C ASP A 65 -4.58 -5.36 20.07
N ALA A 66 -4.33 -5.16 18.77
CA ALA A 66 -3.19 -5.70 18.04
C ALA A 66 -2.02 -4.70 17.95
N ASP A 67 -0.81 -5.23 17.75
CA ASP A 67 0.39 -4.42 17.46
C ASP A 67 0.39 -3.92 16.01
N ALA A 68 -0.19 -4.71 15.10
CA ALA A 68 -0.37 -4.34 13.69
C ALA A 68 -1.57 -5.06 13.07
N VAL A 69 -2.07 -4.50 11.98
CA VAL A 69 -3.11 -5.11 11.14
C VAL A 69 -2.48 -5.60 9.84
N LEU A 70 -2.68 -6.86 9.50
CA LEU A 70 -2.44 -7.41 8.17
C LEU A 70 -3.77 -7.42 7.42
N PHE A 71 -3.93 -6.47 6.52
CA PHE A 71 -5.13 -6.31 5.71
C PHE A 71 -4.85 -6.79 4.29
N SER A 72 -5.86 -7.29 3.57
CA SER A 72 -5.64 -7.77 2.21
C SER A 72 -6.39 -6.94 1.18
N ALA A 73 -7.69 -7.13 1.03
CA ALA A 73 -8.44 -6.39 0.02
C ALA A 73 -9.93 -6.28 0.37
N VAL A 74 -10.58 -5.21 -0.08
CA VAL A 74 -12.04 -5.05 -0.01
C VAL A 74 -12.59 -4.64 -1.36
N GLY A 75 -13.87 -4.90 -1.54
CA GLY A 75 -14.63 -4.55 -2.74
C GLY A 75 -15.39 -5.74 -3.31
N ASP A 76 -16.66 -5.50 -3.68
CA ASP A 76 -17.48 -6.49 -4.36
C ASP A 76 -18.45 -5.79 -5.33
N PRO A 77 -18.41 -6.11 -6.64
CA PRO A 77 -19.25 -5.47 -7.67
C PRO A 77 -20.73 -5.52 -7.39
N ARG A 78 -21.20 -6.41 -6.51
CA ARG A 78 -22.61 -6.45 -6.08
C ARG A 78 -23.08 -5.14 -5.46
N PHE A 79 -22.15 -4.33 -4.92
CA PHE A 79 -22.47 -3.06 -4.28
C PHE A 79 -22.28 -1.86 -5.21
N ASP A 80 -21.44 -1.94 -6.25
CA ASP A 80 -21.10 -0.82 -7.14
C ASP A 80 -22.27 -0.36 -7.97
N ASN A 81 -23.02 -1.30 -8.55
CA ASN A 81 -24.15 -1.07 -9.45
C ASN A 81 -25.52 -1.16 -8.76
N ASN A 82 -25.55 -1.17 -7.42
CA ASN A 82 -26.80 -1.26 -6.67
C ASN A 82 -27.19 0.12 -6.11
N PRO A 83 -28.13 0.85 -6.72
CA PRO A 83 -28.58 2.16 -6.23
C PRO A 83 -29.26 2.08 -4.86
N ASN A 84 -29.65 0.89 -4.42
CA ASN A 84 -30.26 0.65 -3.12
C ASN A 84 -29.25 0.20 -2.05
N ALA A 85 -27.96 0.08 -2.37
CA ALA A 85 -26.94 -0.27 -1.40
C ALA A 85 -26.79 0.86 -0.38
N LYS A 86 -27.19 0.58 0.86
CA LYS A 86 -27.07 1.54 1.98
C LYS A 86 -25.63 1.71 2.44
N VAL A 87 -24.80 0.71 2.27
CA VAL A 87 -23.38 0.68 2.64
C VAL A 87 -22.57 -0.02 1.55
N ARG A 88 -21.29 0.37 1.43
CA ARG A 88 -20.33 -0.21 0.48
C ARG A 88 -19.09 -0.74 1.21
N PRO A 89 -18.43 -1.78 0.70
CA PRO A 89 -17.22 -2.35 1.31
C PRO A 89 -16.11 -1.31 1.57
N GLU A 90 -15.90 -0.39 0.64
CA GLU A 90 -14.88 0.68 0.70
C GLU A 90 -15.10 1.64 1.87
N GLN A 91 -16.35 1.83 2.30
CA GLN A 91 -16.64 2.63 3.48
C GLN A 91 -16.02 2.04 4.75
N GLY A 92 -15.86 0.70 4.79
CA GLY A 92 -15.16 0.01 5.88
C GLY A 92 -13.68 0.36 5.93
N LEU A 93 -13.02 0.42 4.78
CA LEU A 93 -11.62 0.82 4.67
C LEU A 93 -11.42 2.29 5.11
N LEU A 94 -12.28 3.19 4.64
CA LEU A 94 -12.24 4.60 5.06
C LEU A 94 -12.51 4.77 6.56
N ALA A 95 -13.45 4.00 7.10
CA ALA A 95 -13.73 4.00 8.54
C ALA A 95 -12.53 3.51 9.36
N MET A 96 -11.88 2.42 8.95
CA MET A 96 -10.65 1.89 9.57
C MET A 96 -9.56 2.95 9.59
N ARG A 97 -9.25 3.56 8.44
CA ARG A 97 -8.22 4.62 8.32
C ARG A 97 -8.48 5.77 9.25
N LYS A 98 -9.74 6.23 9.31
CA LYS A 98 -10.15 7.33 10.19
C LYS A 98 -10.10 6.97 11.67
N GLN A 99 -10.63 5.81 12.05
CA GLN A 99 -10.73 5.40 13.46
C GLN A 99 -9.40 5.00 14.07
N LEU A 100 -8.45 4.51 13.25
CA LEU A 100 -7.08 4.24 13.67
C LEU A 100 -6.13 5.44 13.45
N GLY A 101 -6.62 6.57 12.94
CA GLY A 101 -5.81 7.77 12.71
C GLY A 101 -4.67 7.57 11.73
N LEU A 102 -4.87 6.77 10.69
CA LEU A 102 -3.85 6.40 9.70
C LEU A 102 -3.70 7.50 8.65
N PHE A 103 -2.83 8.46 8.89
CA PHE A 103 -2.69 9.61 8.00
C PHE A 103 -1.59 9.48 6.95
N ALA A 104 -0.63 8.57 7.12
CA ALA A 104 0.49 8.39 6.21
C ALA A 104 0.41 7.01 5.54
N ASN A 105 0.23 6.99 4.22
CA ASN A 105 0.28 5.77 3.43
C ASN A 105 1.60 5.74 2.64
N ILE A 106 2.42 4.74 2.92
CA ILE A 106 3.76 4.55 2.38
C ILE A 106 3.68 3.49 1.28
N ARG A 107 3.94 3.88 0.05
CA ARG A 107 3.85 3.04 -1.16
C ARG A 107 5.19 2.99 -1.89
N PRO A 108 6.04 2.00 -1.64
CA PRO A 108 7.26 1.80 -2.41
C PRO A 108 6.92 1.31 -3.83
N VAL A 109 7.62 1.85 -4.81
CA VAL A 109 7.60 1.43 -6.21
C VAL A 109 9.02 1.04 -6.59
N GLN A 110 9.23 -0.23 -6.94
CA GLN A 110 10.52 -0.73 -7.40
C GLN A 110 10.35 -1.67 -8.58
N THR A 111 11.37 -1.77 -9.40
CA THR A 111 11.43 -2.72 -10.51
C THR A 111 12.30 -3.90 -10.17
N PHE A 112 11.91 -5.07 -10.68
CA PHE A 112 12.67 -6.31 -10.58
C PHE A 112 13.29 -6.61 -11.92
N ASP A 113 14.61 -6.81 -11.98
CA ASP A 113 15.34 -7.00 -13.26
C ASP A 113 14.77 -8.13 -14.11
N CYS A 114 14.36 -9.22 -13.48
CA CYS A 114 13.76 -10.36 -14.16
C CYS A 114 12.30 -10.12 -14.65
N LEU A 115 11.69 -8.99 -14.29
CA LEU A 115 10.33 -8.60 -14.69
C LEU A 115 10.28 -7.31 -15.52
N ILE A 116 11.41 -6.72 -15.89
CA ILE A 116 11.46 -5.47 -16.66
C ILE A 116 10.61 -5.54 -17.93
N HIS A 117 10.58 -6.67 -18.60
CA HIS A 117 9.78 -6.92 -19.80
C HIS A 117 8.24 -6.86 -19.56
N LYS A 118 7.79 -6.82 -18.33
CA LYS A 118 6.36 -6.66 -17.96
C LYS A 118 5.94 -5.20 -17.90
N SER A 119 6.88 -4.27 -17.73
CA SER A 119 6.58 -2.85 -17.82
C SER A 119 6.18 -2.47 -19.26
N PRO A 120 5.18 -1.61 -19.45
CA PRO A 120 4.85 -1.07 -20.77
C PRO A 120 5.87 -0.04 -21.27
N LEU A 121 6.80 0.37 -20.40
CA LEU A 121 7.84 1.34 -20.71
C LEU A 121 9.11 0.63 -21.21
N LYS A 122 9.99 1.41 -21.84
CA LYS A 122 11.28 0.89 -22.30
C LYS A 122 12.17 0.49 -21.12
N ASP A 123 12.92 -0.60 -21.29
CA ASP A 123 13.80 -1.16 -20.26
C ASP A 123 14.78 -0.13 -19.67
N GLU A 124 15.38 0.72 -20.50
CA GLU A 124 16.36 1.73 -20.07
C GLU A 124 15.74 2.82 -19.16
N LEU A 125 14.43 3.06 -19.25
CA LEU A 125 13.73 4.01 -18.41
C LEU A 125 13.44 3.44 -17.03
N VAL A 126 12.99 2.20 -16.95
CA VAL A 126 12.45 1.61 -15.73
C VAL A 126 13.47 0.78 -14.94
N ARG A 127 14.50 0.26 -15.59
CA ARG A 127 15.53 -0.55 -14.90
C ARG A 127 16.21 0.22 -13.79
N GLY A 128 16.11 -0.31 -12.56
CA GLY A 128 16.62 0.32 -11.35
C GLY A 128 15.77 1.47 -10.83
N ALA A 129 14.51 1.59 -11.27
CA ALA A 129 13.56 2.51 -10.63
C ALA A 129 13.24 2.00 -9.20
N ASP A 130 13.46 2.87 -8.22
CA ASP A 130 13.22 2.62 -6.79
C ASP A 130 12.88 3.94 -6.11
N PHE A 131 11.63 4.19 -5.85
CA PHE A 131 11.16 5.37 -5.12
C PHE A 131 10.00 5.03 -4.19
N VAL A 132 9.70 5.92 -3.28
CA VAL A 132 8.58 5.76 -2.34
C VAL A 132 7.64 6.95 -2.47
N CYS A 133 6.36 6.69 -2.66
CA CYS A 133 5.32 7.70 -2.55
C CYS A 133 4.72 7.68 -1.13
N ILE A 134 4.75 8.83 -0.47
CA ILE A 134 4.09 9.07 0.82
C ILE A 134 2.84 9.89 0.55
N ARG A 135 1.69 9.21 0.62
CA ARG A 135 0.37 9.76 0.39
C ARG A 135 -0.27 10.16 1.71
N GLU A 136 -0.73 11.39 1.84
CA GLU A 136 -1.64 11.76 2.94
C GLU A 136 -2.95 10.98 2.75
N LEU A 137 -3.51 10.42 3.83
CA LEU A 137 -4.54 9.39 3.69
C LEU A 137 -5.90 9.77 4.30
N THR A 138 -6.00 10.81 5.11
CA THR A 138 -7.19 11.14 5.91
C THR A 138 -7.75 12.53 5.67
N GLY A 139 -7.19 13.28 4.75
CA GLY A 139 -7.67 14.61 4.34
C GLY A 139 -8.14 14.67 2.88
N GLY A 140 -8.32 15.88 2.39
CA GLY A 140 -8.65 16.17 1.01
C GLY A 140 -10.08 15.79 0.60
N MET A 141 -10.28 15.58 -0.70
CA MET A 141 -11.61 15.34 -1.29
C MET A 141 -12.30 14.07 -0.75
N TYR A 142 -11.55 13.06 -0.36
CA TYR A 142 -12.14 11.79 0.11
C TYR A 142 -12.80 11.92 1.49
N PHE A 143 -12.34 12.87 2.29
CA PHE A 143 -12.83 13.10 3.66
C PHE A 143 -13.49 14.47 3.88
N GLY A 144 -13.42 15.34 2.87
CA GLY A 144 -14.04 16.67 2.91
C GLY A 144 -15.56 16.65 2.88
N GLU A 145 -16.14 17.82 3.08
CA GLU A 145 -17.56 18.01 2.89
C GLU A 145 -17.94 17.69 1.45
N LYS A 146 -19.02 16.96 1.27
CA LYS A 146 -19.54 16.58 -0.04
C LYS A 146 -21.04 16.69 -0.11
N LYS A 147 -21.52 16.92 -1.34
CA LYS A 147 -22.94 16.91 -1.64
C LYS A 147 -23.18 16.15 -2.94
N GLU A 148 -24.08 15.22 -2.88
CA GLU A 148 -24.57 14.45 -4.03
C GLU A 148 -25.95 14.97 -4.42
N GLY A 149 -26.22 15.15 -5.71
CA GLY A 149 -27.52 15.58 -6.22
C GLY A 149 -27.59 15.45 -7.74
N ASP A 150 -28.79 15.45 -8.30
CA ASP A 150 -29.05 15.19 -9.73
C ASP A 150 -28.47 16.30 -10.64
N ASP A 151 -28.56 17.57 -10.22
CA ASP A 151 -28.14 18.72 -11.03
C ASP A 151 -26.84 19.37 -10.55
N TYR A 152 -26.42 19.10 -9.30
CA TYR A 152 -25.24 19.71 -8.70
C TYR A 152 -24.64 18.82 -7.61
N ALA A 153 -23.37 18.50 -7.78
CA ALA A 153 -22.57 17.76 -6.80
C ALA A 153 -21.22 18.44 -6.55
N TYR A 154 -20.65 18.28 -5.35
CA TYR A 154 -19.31 18.77 -5.04
C TYR A 154 -18.63 17.91 -3.99
N ASP A 155 -17.27 17.89 -4.05
CA ASP A 155 -16.37 17.40 -3.03
C ASP A 155 -15.37 18.49 -2.64
N THR A 156 -15.19 18.71 -1.33
CA THR A 156 -14.29 19.74 -0.83
C THR A 156 -12.89 19.19 -0.61
N ASN A 157 -11.89 19.76 -1.30
CA ASN A 157 -10.48 19.48 -1.07
C ASN A 157 -9.90 20.44 -0.04
N ALA A 158 -9.96 20.07 1.25
CA ALA A 158 -9.50 20.88 2.36
C ALA A 158 -8.38 20.21 3.14
N TYR A 159 -7.38 21.01 3.54
CA TYR A 159 -6.27 20.61 4.40
C TYR A 159 -6.01 21.67 5.45
N SER A 160 -5.83 21.26 6.69
CA SER A 160 -5.28 22.10 7.76
C SER A 160 -3.73 22.08 7.73
N ARG A 161 -3.13 23.09 8.33
CA ARG A 161 -1.66 23.13 8.51
C ARG A 161 -1.15 21.88 9.25
N HIS A 162 -1.84 21.45 10.30
CA HIS A 162 -1.46 20.29 11.10
C HIS A 162 -1.40 18.99 10.25
N GLU A 163 -2.40 18.76 9.38
CA GLU A 163 -2.41 17.60 8.48
C GLU A 163 -1.23 17.61 7.52
N VAL A 164 -0.88 18.80 7.01
CA VAL A 164 0.28 18.96 6.11
C VAL A 164 1.60 18.77 6.86
N GLU A 165 1.76 19.33 8.06
CA GLU A 165 2.98 19.22 8.86
C GLU A 165 3.27 17.77 9.24
N ARG A 166 2.25 17.01 9.69
CA ARG A 166 2.46 15.62 10.14
C ARG A 166 2.90 14.69 9.00
N ILE A 167 2.34 14.85 7.80
CA ILE A 167 2.73 14.02 6.67
C ILE A 167 4.09 14.42 6.10
N LEU A 168 4.40 15.71 6.03
CA LEU A 168 5.70 16.20 5.61
C LEU A 168 6.81 15.73 6.54
N LYS A 169 6.56 15.71 7.86
CA LYS A 169 7.52 15.16 8.83
C LYS A 169 7.87 13.72 8.48
N VAL A 170 6.87 12.86 8.24
CA VAL A 170 7.09 11.47 7.82
C VAL A 170 7.91 11.41 6.53
N ALA A 171 7.62 12.27 5.57
CA ALA A 171 8.31 12.29 4.28
C ALA A 171 9.78 12.71 4.40
N PHE A 172 10.08 13.76 5.19
CA PHE A 172 11.44 14.18 5.45
C PHE A 172 12.26 13.11 6.19
N GLU A 173 11.69 12.51 7.24
CA GLU A 173 12.34 11.41 7.97
C GLU A 173 12.57 10.18 7.09
N TYR A 174 11.66 9.91 6.16
CA TYR A 174 11.81 8.83 5.18
C TYR A 174 12.93 9.14 4.19
N ALA A 175 12.99 10.37 3.67
CA ALA A 175 14.05 10.82 2.77
C ALA A 175 15.45 10.75 3.44
N GLN A 176 15.57 11.11 4.73
CA GLN A 176 16.82 11.01 5.47
C GLN A 176 17.40 9.59 5.54
N ARG A 177 16.50 8.57 5.53
CA ARG A 177 16.89 7.14 5.56
C ARG A 177 17.17 6.56 4.17
N ARG A 178 16.86 7.31 3.10
CA ARG A 178 17.06 6.91 1.70
C ARG A 178 18.16 7.77 1.04
N ARG A 179 17.93 8.20 -0.18
CA ARG A 179 18.93 8.97 -0.96
C ARG A 179 18.90 10.48 -0.69
N LYS A 180 18.17 10.90 0.35
CA LYS A 180 18.09 12.29 0.83
C LYS A 180 17.53 13.28 -0.18
N HIS A 181 16.57 12.83 -0.99
CA HIS A 181 15.87 13.66 -1.94
C HIS A 181 14.35 13.54 -1.75
N LEU A 182 13.68 14.66 -1.51
CA LEU A 182 12.25 14.76 -1.32
C LEU A 182 11.62 15.63 -2.42
N THR A 183 10.68 15.07 -3.17
CA THR A 183 9.85 15.80 -4.13
C THR A 183 8.45 16.03 -3.53
N VAL A 184 8.10 17.28 -3.26
CA VAL A 184 6.75 17.68 -2.83
C VAL A 184 5.90 17.90 -4.07
N VAL A 185 4.89 17.05 -4.25
CA VAL A 185 4.00 17.07 -5.43
C VAL A 185 2.68 17.74 -5.07
N ASP A 186 2.35 18.80 -5.78
CA ASP A 186 1.18 19.64 -5.53
C ASP A 186 0.56 20.23 -6.82
N LYS A 187 -0.45 21.08 -6.69
CA LYS A 187 -1.04 21.89 -7.78
C LYS A 187 -1.14 23.37 -7.35
N ALA A 188 -0.07 23.92 -6.80
CA ALA A 188 -0.05 25.25 -6.17
C ALA A 188 -0.35 26.41 -7.13
N ASN A 189 -0.13 26.22 -8.44
CA ASN A 189 -0.52 27.20 -9.45
C ASN A 189 -2.04 27.40 -9.56
N VAL A 190 -2.85 26.43 -9.10
CA VAL A 190 -4.32 26.48 -9.19
C VAL A 190 -4.97 26.40 -7.81
N LEU A 191 -4.62 25.41 -6.98
CA LEU A 191 -5.34 25.08 -5.77
C LEU A 191 -4.83 25.83 -4.53
N ALA A 192 -5.75 26.36 -3.73
CA ALA A 192 -5.43 27.01 -2.46
C ALA A 192 -4.84 26.02 -1.43
N SER A 193 -5.41 24.82 -1.36
CA SER A 193 -4.87 23.73 -0.51
C SER A 193 -3.43 23.39 -0.85
N SER A 194 -3.09 23.26 -2.13
CA SER A 194 -1.72 23.03 -2.61
C SER A 194 -0.76 24.17 -2.32
N ARG A 195 -1.24 25.42 -2.33
CA ARG A 195 -0.41 26.57 -1.89
C ARG A 195 -0.07 26.49 -0.40
N LEU A 196 -1.00 26.04 0.44
CA LEU A 196 -0.72 25.78 1.85
C LEU A 196 0.34 24.66 2.00
N TRP A 197 0.18 23.56 1.27
CA TRP A 197 1.14 22.45 1.25
C TRP A 197 2.55 22.93 0.91
N ARG A 198 2.72 23.65 -0.18
CA ARG A 198 4.01 24.19 -0.61
C ARG A 198 4.61 25.15 0.39
N LYS A 199 3.81 26.05 0.97
CA LYS A 199 4.25 26.99 2.00
C LYS A 199 4.77 26.24 3.23
N VAL A 200 4.03 25.27 3.75
CA VAL A 200 4.43 24.49 4.92
C VAL A 200 5.70 23.70 4.64
N ALA A 201 5.80 23.06 3.47
CA ALA A 201 7.00 22.34 3.08
C ALA A 201 8.25 23.24 3.00
N GLN A 202 8.11 24.47 2.47
CA GLN A 202 9.18 25.47 2.43
C GLN A 202 9.60 25.92 3.84
N GLU A 203 8.67 26.03 4.78
CA GLU A 203 8.95 26.38 6.18
C GLU A 203 9.62 25.24 6.94
N MET A 204 9.32 23.99 6.59
CA MET A 204 9.91 22.80 7.24
C MET A 204 11.28 22.40 6.66
N ALA A 205 11.52 22.58 5.37
CA ALA A 205 12.75 22.14 4.70
C ALA A 205 14.05 22.59 5.39
N PRO A 206 14.19 23.81 5.94
CA PRO A 206 15.38 24.22 6.68
C PRO A 206 15.68 23.39 7.94
N GLN A 207 14.70 22.67 8.49
CA GLN A 207 14.88 21.78 9.64
C GLN A 207 15.53 20.44 9.24
N TYR A 208 15.59 20.14 7.93
CA TYR A 208 16.16 18.93 7.33
C TYR A 208 17.25 19.30 6.31
N PRO A 209 18.34 19.94 6.73
CA PRO A 209 19.34 20.54 5.82
C PRO A 209 20.12 19.50 5.00
N ASP A 210 20.06 18.24 5.38
CA ASP A 210 20.66 17.12 4.68
C ASP A 210 19.73 16.50 3.61
N VAL A 211 18.48 16.99 3.48
CA VAL A 211 17.51 16.54 2.47
C VAL A 211 17.35 17.61 1.39
N GLN A 212 17.71 17.26 0.16
CA GLN A 212 17.37 18.08 -1.01
C GLN A 212 15.85 18.05 -1.21
N THR A 213 15.22 19.22 -1.27
CA THR A 213 13.76 19.34 -1.41
C THR A 213 13.40 20.03 -2.71
N ASP A 214 12.66 19.34 -3.57
CA ASP A 214 12.13 19.86 -4.82
C ASP A 214 10.60 19.96 -4.77
N TYR A 215 10.05 20.87 -5.59
CA TYR A 215 8.60 21.13 -5.70
C TYR A 215 8.15 20.90 -7.13
N MET A 216 7.17 20.02 -7.31
CA MET A 216 6.70 19.66 -8.65
C MET A 216 5.17 19.74 -8.73
N TYR A 217 4.63 20.24 -9.83
CA TYR A 217 3.20 20.13 -10.08
C TYR A 217 2.83 18.71 -10.44
N VAL A 218 1.67 18.25 -9.99
CA VAL A 218 1.21 16.87 -10.17
C VAL A 218 1.19 16.40 -11.62
N ASP A 219 0.79 17.26 -12.53
CA ASP A 219 0.82 17.00 -13.99
C ASP A 219 2.25 16.79 -14.52
N ASN A 220 3.21 17.54 -14.00
CA ASN A 220 4.62 17.34 -14.33
C ASN A 220 5.17 16.06 -13.66
N ALA A 221 4.76 15.76 -12.43
CA ALA A 221 5.17 14.53 -11.73
C ALA A 221 4.69 13.29 -12.49
N SER A 222 3.43 13.27 -12.97
CA SER A 222 2.90 12.19 -13.80
C SER A 222 3.73 11.99 -15.07
N MET A 223 4.02 13.05 -15.82
CA MET A 223 4.90 12.94 -16.99
C MET A 223 6.31 12.44 -16.62
N ARG A 224 6.88 12.95 -15.53
CA ARG A 224 8.24 12.60 -15.10
C ARG A 224 8.35 11.14 -14.65
N MET A 225 7.31 10.61 -14.02
CA MET A 225 7.25 9.17 -13.63
C MET A 225 7.35 8.25 -14.85
N ILE A 226 6.81 8.64 -16.00
CA ILE A 226 6.90 7.88 -17.24
C ILE A 226 8.26 8.09 -17.93
N GLN A 227 8.78 9.32 -17.92
CA GLN A 227 9.99 9.68 -18.67
C GLN A 227 11.28 9.34 -17.95
N ASP A 228 11.28 9.45 -16.62
CA ASP A 228 12.49 9.27 -15.79
C ASP A 228 12.11 8.91 -14.33
N PRO A 229 11.53 7.73 -14.09
CA PRO A 229 11.10 7.32 -12.74
C PRO A 229 12.26 7.24 -11.75
N LYS A 230 13.51 7.07 -12.23
CA LYS A 230 14.72 7.00 -11.40
C LYS A 230 15.10 8.33 -10.78
N SER A 231 14.56 9.45 -11.27
CA SER A 231 14.79 10.78 -10.69
C SER A 231 14.10 10.98 -9.34
N PHE A 232 13.11 10.16 -9.01
CA PHE A 232 12.44 10.21 -7.72
C PHE A 232 13.14 9.33 -6.67
N ASP A 233 13.20 9.80 -5.43
CA ASP A 233 13.59 9.03 -4.26
C ASP A 233 12.42 8.90 -3.30
N VAL A 234 12.01 10.02 -2.68
CA VAL A 234 10.78 10.11 -1.89
C VAL A 234 9.88 11.16 -2.49
N MET A 235 8.64 10.79 -2.73
CA MET A 235 7.57 11.68 -3.16
C MET A 235 6.60 11.86 -2.01
N VAL A 236 6.13 13.09 -1.77
CA VAL A 236 5.01 13.33 -0.85
C VAL A 236 3.93 14.14 -1.54
N THR A 237 2.68 13.74 -1.32
CA THR A 237 1.54 14.41 -1.95
C THR A 237 0.25 14.20 -1.15
N GLU A 238 -0.76 14.99 -1.50
CA GLU A 238 -2.10 14.91 -0.96
C GLU A 238 -2.82 13.63 -1.40
N ASN A 239 -3.97 13.37 -0.78
CA ASN A 239 -4.69 12.09 -0.88
C ASN A 239 -5.02 11.68 -2.32
N THR A 240 -5.72 12.53 -3.07
CA THR A 240 -6.21 12.20 -4.42
C THR A 240 -5.06 12.07 -5.42
N PHE A 241 -4.07 12.98 -5.37
CA PHE A 241 -2.92 12.90 -6.27
C PHE A 241 -2.08 11.66 -5.96
N GLY A 242 -1.90 11.33 -4.68
CA GLY A 242 -1.17 10.13 -4.26
C GLY A 242 -1.84 8.85 -4.70
N ASP A 243 -3.17 8.80 -4.71
CA ASP A 243 -3.93 7.67 -5.23
C ASP A 243 -3.63 7.42 -6.71
N ILE A 244 -3.80 8.45 -7.53
CA ILE A 244 -3.63 8.36 -8.99
C ILE A 244 -2.17 8.06 -9.35
N LEU A 245 -1.21 8.80 -8.78
CA LEU A 245 0.21 8.63 -9.11
C LEU A 245 0.77 7.26 -8.70
N THR A 246 0.28 6.67 -7.61
CA THR A 246 0.78 5.35 -7.20
C THR A 246 0.22 4.22 -8.04
N ASP A 247 -1.00 4.37 -8.57
CA ASP A 247 -1.55 3.43 -9.55
C ASP A 247 -0.80 3.52 -10.89
N GLU A 248 -0.46 4.74 -11.35
CA GLU A 248 0.45 4.96 -12.47
C GLU A 248 1.82 4.32 -12.20
N GLY A 249 2.36 4.49 -10.98
CA GLY A 249 3.61 3.85 -10.55
C GLY A 249 3.59 2.33 -10.61
N SER A 250 2.42 1.71 -10.46
CA SER A 250 2.28 0.25 -10.60
C SER A 250 2.62 -0.26 -12.00
N CYS A 251 2.39 0.55 -13.02
CA CYS A 251 2.77 0.23 -14.40
C CYS A 251 4.29 0.17 -14.58
N ILE A 252 5.06 0.93 -13.79
CA ILE A 252 6.53 0.93 -13.83
C ILE A 252 7.06 -0.42 -13.36
N SER A 253 6.52 -0.97 -12.28
CA SER A 253 6.92 -2.27 -11.74
C SER A 253 6.43 -3.47 -12.56
N GLY A 254 5.46 -3.25 -13.45
CA GLY A 254 4.88 -4.27 -14.33
C GLY A 254 3.75 -5.10 -13.72
N SER A 255 3.42 -4.92 -12.45
CA SER A 255 2.24 -5.54 -11.81
C SER A 255 1.90 -4.88 -10.48
N MET A 256 0.62 -4.64 -10.23
CA MET A 256 0.10 -4.22 -8.92
C MET A 256 0.30 -5.30 -7.84
N GLY A 257 0.35 -6.57 -8.24
CA GLY A 257 0.61 -7.71 -7.36
C GLY A 257 2.03 -7.78 -6.78
N LEU A 258 2.89 -6.80 -7.11
CA LEU A 258 4.25 -6.64 -6.59
C LEU A 258 4.39 -5.48 -5.61
N LEU A 259 3.34 -4.68 -5.41
CA LEU A 259 3.42 -3.43 -4.66
C LEU A 259 2.75 -3.55 -3.29
N PRO A 260 3.55 -3.58 -2.22
CA PRO A 260 3.06 -3.48 -0.84
C PRO A 260 2.73 -2.05 -0.47
N SER A 261 2.03 -1.87 0.63
CA SER A 261 1.91 -0.58 1.29
C SER A 261 1.82 -0.70 2.81
N ALA A 262 2.12 0.40 3.49
CA ALA A 262 1.90 0.56 4.91
C ALA A 262 1.11 1.84 5.17
N SER A 263 0.05 1.74 5.96
CA SER A 263 -0.69 2.88 6.47
C SER A 263 -0.36 3.07 7.94
N THR A 264 0.26 4.19 8.29
CA THR A 264 0.74 4.50 9.63
C THR A 264 0.15 5.80 10.15
N GLY A 265 0.14 5.98 11.45
CA GLY A 265 -0.47 7.17 12.05
C GLY A 265 -0.37 7.20 13.56
N GLU A 266 -1.50 7.50 14.20
CA GLU A 266 -1.58 7.73 15.65
C GLU A 266 -1.75 6.45 16.48
N SER A 267 -2.22 5.36 15.84
CA SER A 267 -2.43 4.08 16.54
C SER A 267 -1.91 2.89 15.72
N THR A 268 -2.59 1.75 15.77
CA THR A 268 -2.17 0.49 15.15
C THR A 268 -1.95 0.63 13.64
N PRO A 269 -0.73 0.38 13.13
CA PRO A 269 -0.44 0.45 11.70
C PRO A 269 -1.11 -0.69 10.92
N VAL A 270 -1.39 -0.42 9.64
CA VAL A 270 -1.99 -1.38 8.70
C VAL A 270 -1.02 -1.65 7.56
N PHE A 271 -0.81 -2.92 7.23
CA PHE A 271 0.03 -3.37 6.13
C PHE A 271 -0.83 -4.13 5.12
N GLU A 272 -0.82 -3.68 3.87
CA GLU A 272 -1.74 -4.12 2.84
C GLU A 272 -1.10 -4.06 1.44
N PRO A 273 -1.49 -4.90 0.47
CA PRO A 273 -1.17 -4.66 -0.93
C PRO A 273 -1.90 -3.42 -1.45
N ILE A 274 -1.41 -2.78 -2.51
CA ILE A 274 -2.11 -1.63 -3.11
C ILE A 274 -3.30 -2.03 -3.98
N HIS A 275 -3.34 -3.27 -4.47
CA HIS A 275 -4.39 -3.75 -5.37
C HIS A 275 -5.72 -4.04 -4.65
N GLY A 276 -6.81 -4.02 -5.40
CA GLY A 276 -8.15 -4.34 -4.90
C GLY A 276 -8.42 -5.85 -4.78
N SER A 277 -9.69 -6.19 -4.61
CA SER A 277 -10.16 -7.54 -4.27
C SER A 277 -10.25 -8.53 -5.44
N TRP A 278 -10.22 -8.07 -6.68
CA TRP A 278 -10.35 -8.89 -7.91
C TRP A 278 -11.32 -10.08 -7.76
N PRO A 279 -12.62 -9.84 -7.57
CA PRO A 279 -13.59 -10.90 -7.22
C PRO A 279 -13.71 -12.03 -8.25
N GLN A 280 -13.37 -11.74 -9.52
CA GLN A 280 -13.41 -12.71 -10.62
C GLN A 280 -12.37 -13.83 -10.47
N ALA A 281 -11.30 -13.58 -9.73
CA ALA A 281 -10.23 -14.55 -9.48
C ALA A 281 -10.40 -15.32 -8.17
N LYS A 282 -11.43 -15.02 -7.39
CA LYS A 282 -11.68 -15.66 -6.09
C LYS A 282 -11.78 -17.20 -6.25
N GLY A 283 -10.97 -17.92 -5.47
CA GLY A 283 -10.96 -19.38 -5.44
C GLY A 283 -10.23 -20.06 -6.60
N LEU A 284 -9.66 -19.27 -7.55
CA LEU A 284 -9.00 -19.83 -8.72
C LEU A 284 -7.51 -20.15 -8.49
N ASN A 285 -6.93 -19.78 -7.35
CA ASN A 285 -5.51 -19.99 -7.04
C ASN A 285 -4.57 -19.37 -8.09
N ILE A 286 -4.90 -18.17 -8.60
CA ILE A 286 -4.12 -17.47 -9.64
C ILE A 286 -3.64 -16.09 -9.20
N ALA A 287 -4.13 -15.57 -8.08
CA ALA A 287 -3.76 -14.26 -7.57
C ALA A 287 -2.29 -14.24 -7.12
N ASN A 288 -1.59 -13.16 -7.43
CA ASN A 288 -0.21 -12.97 -7.00
C ASN A 288 -0.14 -12.62 -5.51
N PRO A 289 0.49 -13.44 -4.65
CA PRO A 289 0.58 -13.17 -3.22
C PRO A 289 1.74 -12.24 -2.84
N LEU A 290 2.60 -11.84 -3.80
CA LEU A 290 3.87 -11.17 -3.49
C LEU A 290 3.67 -9.80 -2.84
N ALA A 291 2.68 -9.01 -3.27
CA ALA A 291 2.39 -7.73 -2.63
C ALA A 291 2.01 -7.90 -1.15
N GLN A 292 1.20 -8.90 -0.83
CA GLN A 292 0.84 -9.24 0.55
C GLN A 292 2.05 -9.71 1.36
N ILE A 293 2.90 -10.56 0.79
CA ILE A 293 4.14 -11.05 1.41
C ILE A 293 5.13 -9.89 1.62
N LEU A 294 5.26 -8.98 0.67
CA LEU A 294 6.09 -7.78 0.80
C LEU A 294 5.52 -6.80 1.84
N SER A 295 4.19 -6.77 2.03
CA SER A 295 3.57 -5.99 3.11
C SER A 295 3.94 -6.57 4.49
N VAL A 296 4.10 -7.89 4.59
CA VAL A 296 4.66 -8.54 5.80
C VAL A 296 6.12 -8.12 6.02
N ALA A 297 6.92 -7.98 4.96
CA ALA A 297 8.29 -7.45 5.09
C ALA A 297 8.29 -6.03 5.66
N MET A 298 7.42 -5.14 5.15
CA MET A 298 7.26 -3.78 5.66
C MET A 298 6.81 -3.76 7.13
N LEU A 299 5.98 -4.71 7.55
CA LEU A 299 5.56 -4.85 8.94
C LEU A 299 6.75 -5.15 9.85
N PHE A 300 7.60 -6.10 9.51
CA PHE A 300 8.81 -6.39 10.28
C PHE A 300 9.77 -5.17 10.31
N GLU A 301 9.98 -4.52 9.18
CA GLU A 301 10.81 -3.31 9.07
C GLU A 301 10.28 -2.16 9.95
N TYR A 302 8.96 -2.01 10.05
CA TYR A 302 8.32 -1.02 10.92
C TYR A 302 8.66 -1.25 12.40
N PHE A 303 8.70 -2.49 12.85
CA PHE A 303 9.13 -2.86 14.21
C PHE A 303 10.65 -2.91 14.37
N ASN A 304 11.42 -2.38 13.42
CA ASN A 304 12.89 -2.41 13.39
C ASN A 304 13.49 -3.83 13.35
N LEU A 305 12.73 -4.81 12.89
CA LEU A 305 13.14 -6.18 12.62
C LEU A 305 13.63 -6.29 11.16
N LYS A 306 14.79 -5.66 10.91
CA LYS A 306 15.30 -5.45 9.54
C LYS A 306 15.81 -6.73 8.88
N GLU A 307 16.36 -7.66 9.66
CA GLU A 307 16.87 -8.93 9.14
C GLU A 307 15.72 -9.79 8.64
N GLU A 308 14.61 -9.80 9.37
CA GLU A 308 13.38 -10.50 9.03
C GLU A 308 12.76 -9.95 7.74
N GLY A 309 12.60 -8.64 7.65
CA GLY A 309 12.11 -7.97 6.44
C GLY A 309 13.03 -8.23 5.23
N THR A 310 14.34 -8.14 5.42
CA THR A 310 15.34 -8.42 4.36
C THR A 310 15.26 -9.87 3.88
N LEU A 311 15.08 -10.83 4.78
CA LEU A 311 14.94 -12.24 4.41
C LEU A 311 13.71 -12.47 3.53
N ILE A 312 12.57 -11.85 3.87
CA ILE A 312 11.36 -11.95 3.05
C ILE A 312 11.61 -11.36 1.65
N ARG A 313 12.23 -10.19 1.55
CA ARG A 313 12.54 -9.57 0.25
C ARG A 313 13.45 -10.45 -0.59
N ARG A 314 14.51 -11.00 0.00
CA ARG A 314 15.39 -11.96 -0.67
C ARG A 314 14.65 -13.21 -1.14
N ALA A 315 13.71 -13.73 -0.35
CA ALA A 315 12.90 -14.89 -0.75
C ALA A 315 11.98 -14.56 -1.94
N VAL A 316 11.42 -13.35 -1.99
CA VAL A 316 10.64 -12.87 -3.14
C VAL A 316 11.53 -12.73 -4.37
N ASP A 317 12.68 -12.08 -4.27
CA ASP A 317 13.64 -11.96 -5.38
C ASP A 317 14.04 -13.33 -5.93
N ALA A 318 14.40 -14.26 -5.04
CA ALA A 318 14.78 -15.62 -5.41
C ALA A 318 13.63 -16.39 -6.10
N SER A 319 12.37 -16.21 -5.67
CA SER A 319 11.22 -16.84 -6.34
C SER A 319 11.03 -16.31 -7.76
N LEU A 320 11.21 -15.00 -7.93
CA LEU A 320 11.13 -14.34 -9.24
C LEU A 320 12.25 -14.78 -10.18
N GLU A 321 13.47 -14.92 -9.69
CA GLU A 321 14.62 -15.41 -10.44
C GLU A 321 14.48 -16.90 -10.83
N ALA A 322 13.92 -17.72 -9.92
CA ALA A 322 13.62 -19.11 -10.16
C ALA A 322 12.40 -19.35 -11.07
N ASN A 323 11.76 -18.29 -11.58
CA ASN A 323 10.50 -18.32 -12.34
C ASN A 323 9.32 -18.99 -11.61
N VAL A 324 9.34 -19.03 -10.29
CA VAL A 324 8.21 -19.45 -9.47
C VAL A 324 7.25 -18.26 -9.32
N ARG A 325 6.34 -18.12 -10.29
CA ARG A 325 5.51 -16.92 -10.52
C ARG A 325 4.09 -17.30 -10.84
N THR A 326 3.16 -16.44 -10.43
CA THR A 326 1.74 -16.55 -10.85
C THR A 326 1.59 -16.18 -12.34
N PRO A 327 0.48 -16.60 -12.99
CA PRO A 327 0.29 -16.42 -14.44
C PRO A 327 0.45 -14.99 -14.94
N GLU A 328 0.08 -13.98 -14.16
CA GLU A 328 0.12 -12.57 -14.58
C GLU A 328 1.54 -12.05 -14.85
N ILE A 329 2.52 -12.53 -14.07
CA ILE A 329 3.93 -12.12 -14.19
C ILE A 329 4.82 -13.23 -14.78
N GLN A 330 4.24 -14.34 -15.22
CA GLN A 330 4.98 -15.44 -15.82
C GLN A 330 5.46 -15.09 -17.23
N VAL A 331 6.60 -15.64 -17.61
CA VAL A 331 7.09 -15.57 -18.99
C VAL A 331 6.31 -16.52 -19.89
N ALA A 332 6.24 -16.20 -21.17
CA ALA A 332 5.53 -17.05 -22.14
C ALA A 332 6.17 -18.46 -22.18
N GLY A 333 5.32 -19.49 -22.02
CA GLY A 333 5.76 -20.89 -21.98
C GLY A 333 6.37 -21.38 -20.67
N GLY A 334 6.44 -20.52 -19.64
CA GLY A 334 6.89 -20.91 -18.30
C GLY A 334 5.92 -21.82 -17.57
N GLU A 335 6.41 -22.53 -16.56
CA GLU A 335 5.59 -23.34 -15.66
C GLU A 335 4.59 -22.45 -14.90
N LYS A 336 3.39 -22.95 -14.70
CA LYS A 336 2.31 -22.19 -14.04
C LYS A 336 2.29 -22.55 -12.57
N TYR A 337 2.55 -21.55 -11.72
CA TYR A 337 2.39 -21.63 -10.27
C TYR A 337 1.16 -20.84 -9.83
N GLY A 338 0.43 -21.39 -8.88
CA GLY A 338 -0.69 -20.67 -8.28
C GLY A 338 -0.26 -19.86 -7.06
N THR A 339 -1.24 -19.18 -6.45
CA THR A 339 -1.06 -18.39 -5.22
C THR A 339 -0.40 -19.21 -4.12
N LYS A 340 -0.89 -20.43 -3.88
CA LYS A 340 -0.42 -21.33 -2.82
C LYS A 340 0.97 -21.86 -3.07
N GLU A 341 1.28 -22.23 -4.32
CA GLU A 341 2.59 -22.76 -4.71
C GLU A 341 3.68 -21.71 -4.57
N VAL A 342 3.40 -20.46 -4.99
CA VAL A 342 4.34 -19.33 -4.80
C VAL A 342 4.56 -19.06 -3.31
N GLY A 343 3.50 -18.94 -2.51
CA GLY A 343 3.62 -18.71 -1.07
C GLY A 343 4.33 -19.86 -0.33
N GLN A 344 4.10 -21.12 -0.74
CA GLN A 344 4.79 -22.27 -0.16
C GLN A 344 6.28 -22.25 -0.49
N TRP A 345 6.65 -21.97 -1.74
CA TRP A 345 8.05 -21.89 -2.16
C TRP A 345 8.82 -20.84 -1.36
N ILE A 346 8.23 -19.64 -1.18
CA ILE A 346 8.82 -18.57 -0.36
C ILE A 346 8.97 -19.00 1.09
N THR A 347 7.97 -19.67 1.64
CA THR A 347 8.01 -20.21 3.00
C THR A 347 9.15 -21.20 3.18
N ASP A 348 9.30 -22.13 2.24
CA ASP A 348 10.36 -23.16 2.26
C ASP A 348 11.75 -22.52 2.13
N PHE A 349 11.90 -21.53 1.26
CA PHE A 349 13.15 -20.76 1.13
C PHE A 349 13.53 -20.09 2.45
N ILE A 350 12.58 -19.43 3.13
CA ILE A 350 12.82 -18.77 4.42
C ILE A 350 13.27 -19.78 5.48
N LEU A 351 12.64 -20.94 5.55
CA LEU A 351 12.98 -21.97 6.56
C LEU A 351 14.36 -22.61 6.31
N GLN A 352 14.78 -22.71 5.03
CA GLN A 352 16.06 -23.33 4.64
C GLN A 352 17.24 -22.34 4.67
N SER A 353 17.00 -21.04 4.56
CA SER A 353 18.02 -19.97 4.61
C SER A 353 18.55 -19.79 6.02
#